data_1785f64482da88701f8f7cc099f8994a
#
_entry.id   1785f64482da88701f8f7cc099f8994a
#
_cell.length_a   1.000
_cell.length_b   1.000
_cell.length_c   1.000
_cell.angle_alpha   90.00
_cell.angle_beta   90.00
_cell.angle_gamma   90.00
#
_symmetry.space_group_name_H-M   'P 1'
#
loop_
_entity.id
_entity.type
_entity.pdbx_description
1 polymer ?
#
loop_
_entity_poly.entity_id
_entity_poly.type
_entity_poly.pdbx_seq_one_letter_code
_entity_poly.pdbx_strand_id
1 'polypeptide(L)'
;MLTRQFRDMLDGLTTSLGAGNNIMDSLYAVREDLQMQYEEDAYILQEVKIMIAGMQNNVPIEDMLEDFGIRSNIDDIKSFAEVFKVSYRKGGNIKDVIQNTYTILNDKMEIREEIET
;
A
#
# COMPACT_ATOMS: atom_id res chain seq x y z
N MET A 1 14.32 1.12 0.20
CA MET A 1 13.95 -0.28 0.48
C MET A 1 12.49 -0.40 0.78
N LEU A 2 12.03 0.03 1.97
CA LEU A 2 10.60 -0.04 2.30
C LEU A 2 9.74 0.83 1.38
N THR A 3 10.21 1.99 0.98
CA THR A 3 9.49 2.87 0.05
C THR A 3 9.21 2.16 -1.28
N ARG A 4 10.20 1.45 -1.81
CA ARG A 4 10.05 0.68 -3.04
C ARG A 4 9.05 -0.46 -2.86
N GLN A 5 9.16 -1.19 -1.75
CA GLN A 5 8.23 -2.27 -1.43
C GLN A 5 6.80 -1.73 -1.29
N PHE A 6 6.66 -0.58 -0.64
CA PHE A 6 5.36 0.08 -0.48
C PHE A 6 4.79 0.50 -1.84
N ARG A 7 5.63 1.06 -2.73
CA ARG A 7 5.20 1.39 -4.09
C ARG A 7 4.66 0.15 -4.81
N ASP A 8 5.35 -0.98 -4.71
CA ASP A 8 4.92 -2.22 -5.36
C ASP A 8 3.59 -2.73 -4.79
N MET A 9 3.37 -2.55 -3.49
CA MET A 9 2.08 -2.85 -2.87
C MET A 9 0.97 -1.98 -3.47
N LEU A 10 1.21 -0.68 -3.61
CA LEU A 10 0.23 0.25 -4.19
C LEU A 10 -0.09 -0.10 -5.64
N ASP A 11 0.92 -0.52 -6.41
CA ASP A 11 0.73 -0.95 -7.80
C ASP A 11 -0.22 -2.13 -7.87
N GLY A 12 0.02 -3.14 -7.06
CA GLY A 12 -0.87 -4.32 -6.99
C GLY A 12 -2.29 -3.97 -6.55
N LEU A 13 -2.42 -3.09 -5.55
CA LEU A 13 -3.74 -2.64 -5.11
C LEU A 13 -4.48 -1.90 -6.22
N THR A 14 -3.81 -0.99 -6.92
CA THR A 14 -4.41 -0.24 -8.03
C THR A 14 -4.93 -1.19 -9.10
N THR A 15 -4.14 -2.18 -9.48
CA THR A 15 -4.50 -3.17 -10.50
C THR A 15 -5.73 -3.97 -10.07
N SER A 16 -5.72 -4.49 -8.85
CA SER A 16 -6.80 -5.35 -8.35
C SER A 16 -8.11 -4.58 -8.14
N LEU A 17 -8.04 -3.38 -7.56
CA LEU A 17 -9.22 -2.53 -7.40
C LEU A 17 -9.76 -2.09 -8.76
N GLY A 18 -8.89 -1.83 -9.73
CA GLY A 18 -9.28 -1.51 -11.10
C GLY A 18 -10.00 -2.65 -11.81
N ALA A 19 -9.73 -3.88 -11.42
CA ALA A 19 -10.42 -5.06 -11.93
C ALA A 19 -11.78 -5.30 -11.26
N GLY A 20 -12.16 -4.47 -10.30
CA GLY A 20 -13.44 -4.57 -9.62
C GLY A 20 -13.42 -5.31 -8.29
N ASN A 21 -12.25 -5.70 -7.81
CA ASN A 21 -12.13 -6.38 -6.52
C ASN A 21 -12.27 -5.40 -5.36
N ASN A 22 -12.76 -5.86 -4.22
CA ASN A 22 -12.79 -5.06 -3.01
C ASN A 22 -11.40 -5.01 -2.35
N ILE A 23 -11.25 -4.23 -1.29
CA ILE A 23 -9.95 -4.05 -0.65
C ILE A 23 -9.39 -5.36 -0.05
N MET A 24 -10.25 -6.20 0.51
CA MET A 24 -9.83 -7.48 1.10
C MET A 24 -9.27 -8.42 0.03
N ASP A 25 -10.03 -8.60 -1.06
CA ASP A 25 -9.59 -9.44 -2.18
C ASP A 25 -8.34 -8.87 -2.83
N SER A 26 -8.24 -7.55 -2.88
CA SER A 26 -7.05 -6.87 -3.42
C SER A 26 -5.82 -7.13 -2.55
N LEU A 27 -5.97 -7.18 -1.24
CA LEU A 27 -4.86 -7.52 -0.34
C LEU A 27 -4.39 -8.96 -0.54
N TYR A 28 -5.32 -9.90 -0.77
CA TYR A 28 -4.94 -11.28 -1.10
C TYR A 28 -4.14 -11.34 -2.40
N ALA A 29 -4.59 -10.64 -3.43
CA ALA A 29 -3.90 -10.60 -4.72
C ALA A 29 -2.50 -9.98 -4.58
N VAL A 30 -2.40 -8.90 -3.83
CA VAL A 30 -1.12 -8.22 -3.58
C VAL A 30 -0.16 -9.15 -2.82
N ARG A 31 -0.64 -9.90 -1.85
CA ARG A 31 0.20 -10.86 -1.12
C ARG A 31 0.83 -11.87 -2.09
N GLU A 32 0.03 -12.40 -3.01
CA GLU A 32 0.55 -13.34 -4.01
C GLU A 32 1.60 -12.69 -4.91
N ASP A 33 1.32 -11.48 -5.39
CA ASP A 33 2.26 -10.75 -6.25
C ASP A 33 3.57 -10.45 -5.52
N LEU A 34 3.51 -10.00 -4.28
CA LEU A 34 4.70 -9.68 -3.51
C LEU A 34 5.51 -10.93 -3.16
N GLN A 35 4.86 -12.07 -2.96
CA GLN A 35 5.54 -13.34 -2.74
C GLN A 35 6.37 -13.77 -3.94
N MET A 36 6.02 -13.35 -5.13
CA MET A 36 6.80 -13.60 -6.34
C MET A 36 8.00 -12.68 -6.48
N GLN A 37 7.92 -11.48 -5.91
CA GLN A 37 8.94 -10.43 -6.08
C GLN A 37 9.93 -10.36 -4.91
N TYR A 38 9.50 -10.73 -3.72
CA TYR A 38 10.27 -10.54 -2.48
C TYR A 38 10.33 -11.82 -1.68
N GLU A 39 11.34 -11.90 -0.83
CA GLU A 39 11.49 -13.02 0.09
C GLU A 39 10.44 -12.94 1.21
N GLU A 40 10.21 -14.07 1.86
CA GLU A 40 9.14 -14.24 2.83
C GLU A 40 9.25 -13.28 4.02
N ASP A 41 10.48 -12.91 4.39
CA ASP A 41 10.76 -12.00 5.48
C ASP A 41 10.75 -10.52 5.08
N ALA A 42 10.45 -10.19 3.83
CA ALA A 42 10.36 -8.79 3.39
C ALA A 42 9.36 -8.02 4.24
N TYR A 43 9.73 -6.81 4.62
CA TYR A 43 8.94 -6.00 5.54
C TYR A 43 7.51 -5.79 5.05
N ILE A 44 7.35 -5.41 3.78
CA ILE A 44 6.02 -5.14 3.23
C ILE A 44 5.14 -6.40 3.21
N LEU A 45 5.73 -7.56 2.95
CA LEU A 45 4.98 -8.80 2.92
C LEU A 45 4.45 -9.16 4.31
N GLN A 46 5.24 -8.93 5.35
CA GLN A 46 4.81 -9.11 6.73
C GLN A 46 3.66 -8.15 7.07
N GLU A 47 3.76 -6.90 6.64
CA GLU A 47 2.70 -5.91 6.88
C GLU A 47 1.40 -6.27 6.16
N VAL A 48 1.48 -6.74 4.92
CA VAL A 48 0.29 -7.17 4.18
C VAL A 48 -0.39 -8.36 4.88
N LYS A 49 0.39 -9.31 5.39
CA LYS A 49 -0.15 -10.45 6.14
C LYS A 49 -0.85 -10.00 7.43
N ILE A 50 -0.27 -9.01 8.13
CA ILE A 50 -0.88 -8.42 9.33
C ILE A 50 -2.20 -7.75 8.98
N MET A 51 -2.25 -6.99 7.87
CA MET A 51 -3.47 -6.33 7.42
C MET A 51 -4.57 -7.33 7.09
N ILE A 52 -4.23 -8.40 6.39
CA ILE A 52 -5.20 -9.45 6.06
C ILE A 52 -5.76 -10.09 7.34
N ALA A 53 -4.89 -10.47 8.26
CA ALA A 53 -5.31 -11.07 9.52
C ALA A 53 -6.18 -10.12 10.33
N GLY A 54 -5.81 -8.83 10.37
CA GLY A 54 -6.58 -7.81 11.06
C GLY A 54 -7.98 -7.65 10.49
N MET A 55 -8.10 -7.59 9.16
CA MET A 55 -9.40 -7.47 8.51
C MET A 55 -10.29 -8.70 8.76
N GLN A 56 -9.70 -9.90 8.80
CA GLN A 56 -10.41 -11.11 9.16
C GLN A 56 -10.97 -11.05 10.59
N ASN A 57 -10.35 -10.24 11.44
CA ASN A 57 -10.77 -10.01 12.83
C ASN A 57 -11.52 -8.68 13.00
N ASN A 58 -12.02 -8.11 11.90
CA ASN A 58 -12.81 -6.88 11.87
C ASN A 58 -12.04 -5.62 12.32
N VAL A 59 -10.73 -5.61 12.21
CA VAL A 59 -9.95 -4.39 12.45
C VAL A 59 -10.04 -3.52 11.19
N PRO A 60 -10.40 -2.22 11.32
CA PRO A 60 -10.51 -1.34 10.16
C PRO A 60 -9.18 -1.20 9.42
N ILE A 61 -9.22 -1.37 8.09
CA ILE A 61 -8.00 -1.26 7.26
C ILE A 61 -7.37 0.13 7.37
N GLU A 62 -8.18 1.18 7.47
CA GLU A 62 -7.67 2.54 7.57
C GLU A 62 -6.86 2.76 8.85
N ASP A 63 -7.24 2.12 9.93
CA ASP A 63 -6.50 2.20 11.20
C ASP A 63 -5.18 1.42 11.11
N MET A 64 -5.18 0.29 10.43
CA MET A 64 -3.96 -0.51 10.24
C MET A 64 -2.95 0.21 9.34
N LEU A 65 -3.44 0.89 8.30
CA LEU A 65 -2.57 1.69 7.44
C LEU A 65 -1.98 2.87 8.20
N GLU A 66 -2.76 3.53 9.06
CA GLU A 66 -2.28 4.62 9.89
C GLU A 66 -1.16 4.13 10.83
N ASP A 67 -1.39 3.00 11.50
CA ASP A 67 -0.40 2.39 12.37
C ASP A 67 0.88 2.03 11.63
N PHE A 68 0.76 1.45 10.45
CA PHE A 68 1.89 1.13 9.58
C PHE A 68 2.68 2.40 9.24
N GLY A 69 1.99 3.48 8.87
CA GLY A 69 2.64 4.76 8.57
C GLY A 69 3.46 5.28 9.73
N ILE A 70 2.91 5.24 10.93
CA ILE A 70 3.58 5.70 12.14
C ILE A 70 4.82 4.82 12.43
N ARG A 71 4.66 3.51 12.41
CA ARG A 71 5.74 2.57 12.72
C ARG A 71 6.86 2.61 11.68
N SER A 72 6.53 2.86 10.42
CA SER A 72 7.52 2.93 9.35
C SER A 72 8.42 4.16 9.46
N ASN A 73 7.93 5.20 10.08
CA ASN A 73 8.58 6.51 10.17
C ASN A 73 8.94 7.09 8.79
N ILE A 74 8.14 6.76 7.78
CA ILE A 74 8.30 7.27 6.41
C ILE A 74 7.15 8.22 6.11
N ASP A 75 7.46 9.48 5.79
CA ASP A 75 6.47 10.52 5.62
C ASP A 75 5.47 10.21 4.50
N ASP A 76 5.94 9.63 3.41
CA ASP A 76 5.06 9.28 2.28
C ASP A 76 4.00 8.25 2.68
N ILE A 77 4.36 7.29 3.53
CA ILE A 77 3.40 6.28 4.01
C ILE A 77 2.43 6.91 5.00
N LYS A 78 2.91 7.78 5.89
CA LYS A 78 2.05 8.51 6.83
C LYS A 78 1.03 9.37 6.10
N SER A 79 1.48 10.14 5.11
CA SER A 79 0.61 11.00 4.32
C SER A 79 -0.44 10.21 3.56
N PHE A 80 -0.03 9.11 2.95
CA PHE A 80 -0.95 8.20 2.26
C PHE A 80 -2.02 7.68 3.21
N ALA A 81 -1.61 7.21 4.39
CA ALA A 81 -2.54 6.63 5.37
C ALA A 81 -3.57 7.64 5.83
N GLU A 82 -3.18 8.90 6.04
CA GLU A 82 -4.09 9.98 6.43
C GLU A 82 -5.14 10.25 5.36
N VAL A 83 -4.71 10.38 4.11
CA VAL A 83 -5.61 10.65 2.99
C VAL A 83 -6.53 9.45 2.75
N PHE A 84 -5.98 8.24 2.82
CA PHE A 84 -6.77 7.02 2.67
C PHE A 84 -7.88 6.94 3.72
N LYS A 85 -7.53 7.21 4.98
CA LYS A 85 -8.50 7.15 6.09
C LYS A 85 -9.68 8.08 5.87
N VAL A 86 -9.40 9.33 5.50
CA VAL A 86 -10.47 10.32 5.24
C VAL A 86 -11.34 9.87 4.08
N SER A 87 -10.73 9.47 2.97
CA SER A 87 -11.45 9.05 1.78
C SER A 87 -12.30 7.80 2.03
N TYR A 88 -11.71 6.81 2.68
CA TYR A 88 -12.38 5.54 2.95
C TYR A 88 -13.61 5.73 3.84
N ARG A 89 -13.47 6.52 4.91
CA ARG A 89 -14.58 6.78 5.85
C ARG A 89 -15.71 7.60 5.23
N LYS A 90 -15.40 8.44 4.25
CA LYS A 90 -16.39 9.25 3.55
C LYS A 90 -17.00 8.53 2.34
N GLY A 91 -16.60 7.29 2.07
CA GLY A 91 -17.06 6.57 0.89
C GLY A 91 -16.49 7.10 -0.41
N GLY A 92 -15.34 7.77 -0.36
CA GLY A 92 -14.66 8.30 -1.53
C GLY A 92 -13.96 7.22 -2.36
N ASN A 93 -13.34 7.64 -3.45
CA ASN A 93 -12.66 6.75 -4.38
C ASN A 93 -11.24 6.42 -3.92
N ILE A 94 -11.09 5.34 -3.15
CA ILE A 94 -9.78 4.92 -2.62
C ILE A 94 -8.82 4.48 -3.72
N LYS A 95 -9.33 3.98 -4.84
CA LYS A 95 -8.49 3.61 -5.98
C LYS A 95 -7.71 4.83 -6.49
N ASP A 96 -8.35 5.99 -6.58
CA ASP A 96 -7.67 7.22 -7.00
C ASP A 96 -6.60 7.64 -5.99
N VAL A 97 -6.88 7.53 -4.69
CA VAL A 97 -5.90 7.84 -3.65
C VAL A 97 -4.67 6.94 -3.79
N ILE A 98 -4.88 5.65 -3.97
CA ILE A 98 -3.81 4.67 -4.11
C ILE A 98 -3.00 4.94 -5.39
N GLN A 99 -3.68 5.15 -6.50
CA GLN A 99 -3.04 5.40 -7.78
C GLN A 99 -2.23 6.69 -7.79
N ASN A 100 -2.77 7.76 -7.21
CA ASN A 100 -2.06 9.03 -7.11
C ASN A 100 -0.78 8.90 -6.29
N THR A 101 -0.84 8.20 -5.17
CA THR A 101 0.34 7.97 -4.33
C THR A 101 1.37 7.13 -5.08
N TYR A 102 0.94 6.08 -5.77
CA TYR A 102 1.82 5.26 -6.60
C TYR A 102 2.56 6.12 -7.62
N THR A 103 1.84 6.97 -8.35
CA THR A 103 2.42 7.83 -9.37
C THR A 103 3.47 8.77 -8.77
N ILE A 104 3.16 9.40 -7.64
CA ILE A 104 4.09 10.31 -6.97
C ILE A 104 5.36 9.58 -6.55
N LEU A 105 5.23 8.40 -5.94
CA LEU A 105 6.38 7.62 -5.48
C LEU A 105 7.21 7.12 -6.65
N ASN A 106 6.56 6.65 -7.70
CA ASN A 106 7.26 6.15 -8.89
C ASN A 106 8.06 7.27 -9.56
N ASP A 107 7.47 8.46 -9.69
CA ASP A 107 8.16 9.62 -10.27
C ASP A 107 9.36 10.04 -9.42
N LYS A 108 9.22 10.07 -8.11
CA LYS A 108 10.33 10.39 -7.21
C LYS A 108 11.47 9.40 -7.34
N MET A 109 11.16 8.11 -7.44
CA MET A 109 12.17 7.07 -7.55
C MET A 109 12.89 7.10 -8.90
N GLU A 110 12.18 7.37 -9.99
CA GLU A 110 12.78 7.54 -11.31
C GLU A 110 13.75 8.72 -11.34
N ILE A 111 13.36 9.85 -10.75
CA ILE A 111 14.22 11.02 -10.68
C ILE A 111 15.51 10.71 -9.91
N ARG A 112 15.40 9.98 -8.79
CA ARG A 112 16.58 9.56 -8.03
C ARG A 112 17.51 8.67 -8.83
N GLU A 113 16.95 7.71 -9.56
CA GLU A 113 17.71 6.81 -10.40
C GLU A 113 18.47 7.57 -11.50
N GLU A 114 17.82 8.54 -12.13
CA GLU A 114 18.45 9.39 -13.14
C GLU A 114 19.59 10.22 -12.57
N ILE A 115 19.43 10.75 -11.37
CA ILE A 115 20.47 11.56 -10.71
C ILE A 115 21.67 10.69 -10.30
N GLU A 116 21.43 9.45 -9.88
CA GLU A 116 22.48 8.55 -9.44
C GLU A 116 23.29 7.94 -10.58
N THR A 117 22.75 7.93 -11.78
CA THR A 117 23.44 7.42 -12.96
C THR A 117 24.19 8.51 -13.69
#